data_83bed970178433a2acfa1500923ac200
#
_entry.id   83bed970178433a2acfa1500923ac200
#
_cell.length_a   1.000
_cell.length_b   1.000
_cell.length_c   1.000
_cell.angle_alpha   90.00
_cell.angle_beta   90.00
_cell.angle_gamma   90.00
#
_symmetry.space_group_name_H-M   'P 1'
#
loop_
_entity.id
_entity.type
_entity.pdbx_description
1 polymer ?
#
loop_
_entity_poly.entity_id
_entity_poly.type
_entity_poly.pdbx_seq_one_letter_code
_entity_poly.pdbx_strand_id
1 'polypeptide(L)'
;MNGEEWSRQRKDNHKEVERRRRGNINEGINELARIVPNGTGEKAKGAILSRSVQYIHHLKENEARNIEKWTLEKLLMDQAMGDLQAQLDEVRRGWAEEERARKAVEAELAVLRARLGKEGGEGEGDGEQGDGERDAEGETRSSKRQRTE
;
A
#
# COMPACT_ATOMS: atom_id res chain seq x y z
N MET A 1 -47.85 -43.16 -39.60
CA MET A 1 -48.20 -41.97 -38.80
C MET A 1 -49.16 -41.13 -39.59
N ASN A 2 -50.34 -40.93 -39.04
CA ASN A 2 -51.39 -40.14 -39.68
C ASN A 2 -51.06 -38.65 -39.59
N GLY A 3 -51.43 -37.85 -40.61
CA GLY A 3 -51.15 -36.41 -40.66
C GLY A 3 -51.66 -35.62 -39.44
N GLU A 4 -52.69 -36.14 -38.76
CA GLU A 4 -53.21 -35.58 -37.51
C GLU A 4 -52.27 -35.81 -36.31
N GLU A 5 -51.60 -36.95 -36.24
CA GLU A 5 -50.60 -37.24 -35.16
C GLU A 5 -49.41 -36.35 -35.31
N TRP A 6 -48.91 -36.09 -36.52
CA TRP A 6 -47.87 -35.16 -36.83
C TRP A 6 -48.20 -33.70 -36.43
N SER A 7 -49.48 -33.34 -36.69
CA SER A 7 -49.96 -31.99 -36.31
C SER A 7 -50.05 -31.81 -34.80
N ARG A 8 -50.50 -32.85 -34.07
CA ARG A 8 -50.54 -32.85 -32.61
C ARG A 8 -49.16 -32.80 -32.02
N GLN A 9 -48.24 -33.63 -32.49
CA GLN A 9 -46.88 -33.66 -32.04
C GLN A 9 -46.12 -32.34 -32.25
N ARG A 10 -46.36 -31.69 -33.38
CA ARG A 10 -45.83 -30.36 -33.64
C ARG A 10 -46.37 -29.30 -32.68
N LYS A 11 -47.63 -29.32 -32.39
CA LYS A 11 -48.26 -28.41 -31.41
C LYS A 11 -47.75 -28.65 -30.01
N ASP A 12 -47.56 -29.90 -29.64
CA ASP A 12 -47.05 -30.25 -28.30
C ASP A 12 -45.56 -29.89 -28.13
N ASN A 13 -44.75 -30.09 -29.15
CA ASN A 13 -43.35 -29.60 -29.20
C ASN A 13 -43.30 -28.08 -29.08
N HIS A 14 -44.15 -27.35 -29.81
CA HIS A 14 -44.20 -25.88 -29.66
C HIS A 14 -44.59 -25.43 -28.26
N LYS A 15 -45.56 -26.08 -27.65
CA LYS A 15 -45.99 -25.79 -26.29
C LYS A 15 -44.83 -26.05 -25.28
N GLU A 16 -44.12 -27.16 -25.45
CA GLU A 16 -43.00 -27.51 -24.59
C GLU A 16 -41.83 -26.54 -24.73
N VAL A 17 -41.49 -26.16 -25.96
CA VAL A 17 -40.44 -25.15 -26.22
C VAL A 17 -40.82 -23.81 -25.60
N GLU A 18 -42.07 -23.36 -25.77
CA GLU A 18 -42.54 -22.11 -25.16
C GLU A 18 -42.58 -22.18 -23.63
N ARG A 19 -42.98 -23.32 -23.06
CA ARG A 19 -42.96 -23.54 -21.63
C ARG A 19 -41.54 -23.43 -21.06
N ARG A 20 -40.56 -24.05 -21.71
CA ARG A 20 -39.14 -23.96 -21.33
C ARG A 20 -38.62 -22.53 -21.45
N ARG A 21 -38.93 -21.84 -22.57
CA ARG A 21 -38.54 -20.44 -22.76
C ARG A 21 -39.04 -19.54 -21.62
N ARG A 22 -40.34 -19.70 -21.27
CA ARG A 22 -40.95 -18.96 -20.16
C ARG A 22 -40.33 -19.32 -18.81
N GLY A 23 -40.02 -20.60 -18.59
CA GLY A 23 -39.34 -21.08 -17.41
C GLY A 23 -37.97 -20.40 -17.20
N ASN A 24 -37.13 -20.38 -18.23
CA ASN A 24 -35.83 -19.75 -18.19
C ASN A 24 -35.89 -18.23 -17.94
N ILE A 25 -36.86 -17.55 -18.59
CA ILE A 25 -37.06 -16.11 -18.34
C ILE A 25 -37.51 -15.84 -16.93
N ASN A 26 -38.42 -16.64 -16.37
CA ASN A 26 -38.91 -16.49 -15.03
C ASN A 26 -37.81 -16.76 -14.00
N GLU A 27 -36.97 -17.75 -14.25
CA GLU A 27 -35.82 -18.07 -13.40
C GLU A 27 -34.84 -16.91 -13.35
N GLY A 28 -34.49 -16.32 -14.51
CA GLY A 28 -33.63 -15.13 -14.59
C GLY A 28 -34.22 -13.93 -13.86
N ILE A 29 -35.52 -13.69 -13.97
CA ILE A 29 -36.21 -12.61 -13.23
C ILE A 29 -36.19 -12.86 -11.70
N ASN A 30 -36.40 -14.10 -11.29
CA ASN A 30 -36.34 -14.47 -9.88
C ASN A 30 -34.92 -14.33 -9.31
N GLU A 31 -33.91 -14.63 -10.11
CA GLU A 31 -32.50 -14.40 -9.74
C GLU A 31 -32.20 -12.92 -9.61
N LEU A 32 -32.62 -12.10 -10.54
CA LEU A 32 -32.52 -10.64 -10.44
C LEU A 32 -33.19 -10.11 -9.14
N ALA A 33 -34.37 -10.63 -8.81
CA ALA A 33 -35.07 -10.25 -7.60
C ALA A 33 -34.27 -10.54 -6.31
N ARG A 34 -33.43 -11.59 -6.34
CA ARG A 34 -32.56 -11.96 -5.21
C ARG A 34 -31.28 -11.13 -5.12
N ILE A 35 -30.70 -10.82 -6.30
CA ILE A 35 -29.40 -10.13 -6.38
C ILE A 35 -29.57 -8.63 -6.14
N VAL A 36 -30.61 -8.01 -6.71
CA VAL A 36 -30.83 -6.57 -6.63
C VAL A 36 -31.28 -6.18 -5.22
N PRO A 37 -30.54 -5.32 -4.49
CA PRO A 37 -30.92 -4.87 -3.16
C PRO A 37 -32.17 -4.00 -3.17
N ASN A 38 -32.73 -3.74 -1.98
CA ASN A 38 -33.94 -2.95 -1.75
C ASN A 38 -35.23 -3.56 -2.33
N GLY A 39 -35.27 -4.88 -2.43
CA GLY A 39 -36.50 -5.60 -2.78
C GLY A 39 -37.44 -5.62 -1.60
N THR A 40 -38.64 -5.07 -1.79
CA THR A 40 -39.74 -5.13 -0.83
C THR A 40 -40.58 -6.42 -0.92
N GLY A 41 -39.98 -7.49 -1.48
CA GLY A 41 -40.70 -8.73 -1.72
C GLY A 41 -41.66 -8.65 -2.90
N GLU A 42 -41.43 -7.73 -3.84
CA GLU A 42 -42.23 -7.60 -5.06
C GLU A 42 -42.19 -8.88 -5.88
N LYS A 43 -43.37 -9.36 -6.26
CA LYS A 43 -43.55 -10.53 -7.14
C LYS A 43 -43.82 -10.12 -8.59
N ALA A 44 -44.09 -8.84 -8.83
CA ALA A 44 -44.38 -8.32 -10.17
C ALA A 44 -43.08 -8.26 -10.99
N LYS A 45 -43.02 -9.02 -12.07
CA LYS A 45 -41.83 -9.12 -12.94
C LYS A 45 -41.38 -7.78 -13.50
N GLY A 46 -42.35 -6.94 -13.90
CA GLY A 46 -42.07 -5.60 -14.42
C GLY A 46 -41.38 -4.70 -13.37
N ALA A 47 -41.82 -4.76 -12.13
CA ALA A 47 -41.23 -4.02 -11.02
C ALA A 47 -39.80 -4.51 -10.72
N ILE A 48 -39.57 -5.83 -10.74
CA ILE A 48 -38.22 -6.41 -10.56
C ILE A 48 -37.28 -5.93 -11.65
N LEU A 49 -37.72 -5.97 -12.92
CA LEU A 49 -36.91 -5.52 -14.06
C LEU A 49 -36.62 -4.01 -13.99
N SER A 50 -37.61 -3.19 -13.67
CA SER A 50 -37.43 -1.74 -13.52
C SER A 50 -36.43 -1.41 -12.43
N ARG A 51 -36.53 -2.06 -11.26
CA ARG A 51 -35.57 -1.89 -10.15
C ARG A 51 -34.16 -2.35 -10.56
N SER A 52 -34.06 -3.45 -11.30
CA SER A 52 -32.78 -3.96 -11.80
C SER A 52 -32.12 -2.96 -12.74
N VAL A 53 -32.86 -2.33 -13.63
CA VAL A 53 -32.36 -1.28 -14.52
C VAL A 53 -31.87 -0.07 -13.73
N GLN A 54 -32.64 0.41 -12.76
CA GLN A 54 -32.24 1.52 -11.88
C GLN A 54 -30.95 1.19 -11.13
N TYR A 55 -30.84 -0.03 -10.60
CA TYR A 55 -29.64 -0.48 -9.89
C TYR A 55 -28.41 -0.53 -10.78
N ILE A 56 -28.56 -1.02 -12.01
CA ILE A 56 -27.47 -1.03 -12.99
C ILE A 56 -27.01 0.40 -13.32
N HIS A 57 -27.94 1.34 -13.51
CA HIS A 57 -27.57 2.75 -13.70
C HIS A 57 -26.81 3.31 -12.53
N HIS A 58 -27.26 3.04 -11.32
CA HIS A 58 -26.57 3.47 -10.10
C HIS A 58 -25.18 2.87 -9.96
N LEU A 59 -25.02 1.58 -10.29
CA LEU A 59 -23.70 0.93 -10.32
C LEU A 59 -22.74 1.58 -11.32
N LYS A 60 -23.23 1.90 -12.52
CA LYS A 60 -22.43 2.60 -13.55
C LYS A 60 -21.98 3.99 -13.11
N GLU A 61 -22.85 4.75 -12.46
CA GLU A 61 -22.53 6.06 -11.93
C GLU A 61 -21.50 5.95 -10.81
N ASN A 62 -21.65 4.99 -9.91
CA ASN A 62 -20.69 4.75 -8.84
C ASN A 62 -19.33 4.31 -9.38
N GLU A 63 -19.31 3.46 -10.40
CA GLU A 63 -18.08 3.05 -11.07
C GLU A 63 -17.36 4.25 -11.68
N ALA A 64 -18.07 5.12 -12.41
CA ALA A 64 -17.49 6.32 -12.98
C ALA A 64 -16.90 7.25 -11.90
N ARG A 65 -17.64 7.51 -10.81
CA ARG A 65 -17.15 8.30 -9.68
C ARG A 65 -15.93 7.68 -9.01
N ASN A 66 -15.92 6.35 -8.87
CA ASN A 66 -14.79 5.65 -8.30
C ASN A 66 -13.54 5.77 -9.18
N ILE A 67 -13.69 5.65 -10.50
CA ILE A 67 -12.58 5.83 -11.44
C ILE A 67 -12.02 7.25 -11.36
N GLU A 68 -12.87 8.28 -11.32
CA GLU A 68 -12.44 9.66 -11.15
C GLU A 68 -11.69 9.87 -9.83
N LYS A 69 -12.24 9.35 -8.73
CA LYS A 69 -11.63 9.43 -7.41
C LYS A 69 -10.26 8.73 -7.39
N TRP A 70 -10.17 7.54 -7.94
CA TRP A 70 -8.91 6.79 -8.01
C TRP A 70 -7.86 7.50 -8.85
N THR A 71 -8.28 8.13 -9.94
CA THR A 71 -7.38 8.90 -10.81
C THR A 71 -6.81 10.09 -10.06
N LEU A 72 -7.65 10.83 -9.32
CA LEU A 72 -7.21 11.96 -8.48
C LEU A 72 -6.30 11.50 -7.34
N GLU A 73 -6.66 10.43 -6.63
CA GLU A 73 -5.83 9.87 -5.55
C GLU A 73 -4.47 9.42 -6.08
N LYS A 74 -4.43 8.80 -7.25
CA LYS A 74 -3.18 8.39 -7.88
C LYS A 74 -2.30 9.59 -8.24
N LEU A 75 -2.87 10.64 -8.83
CA LEU A 75 -2.13 11.86 -9.14
C LEU A 75 -1.55 12.52 -7.90
N LEU A 76 -2.34 12.62 -6.82
CA LEU A 76 -1.88 13.16 -5.54
C LEU A 76 -0.77 12.31 -4.91
N MET A 77 -0.88 11.00 -5.00
CA MET A 77 0.14 10.08 -4.51
C MET A 77 1.43 10.17 -5.32
N ASP A 78 1.34 10.26 -6.65
CA ASP A 78 2.50 10.43 -7.53
C ASP A 78 3.21 11.75 -7.25
N GLN A 79 2.47 12.83 -7.02
CA GLN A 79 3.01 14.13 -6.62
C GLN A 79 3.71 14.05 -5.26
N ALA A 80 3.06 13.46 -4.26
CA ALA A 80 3.64 13.29 -2.93
C ALA A 80 4.91 12.44 -2.96
N MET A 81 4.94 11.37 -3.77
CA MET A 81 6.13 10.57 -3.98
C MET A 81 7.26 11.37 -4.62
N GLY A 82 6.95 12.20 -5.61
CA GLY A 82 7.93 13.10 -6.23
C GLY A 82 8.53 14.10 -5.23
N ASP A 83 7.69 14.70 -4.40
CA ASP A 83 8.12 15.64 -3.35
C ASP A 83 9.01 14.96 -2.30
N LEU A 84 8.64 13.76 -1.86
CA LEU A 84 9.44 12.97 -0.93
C LEU A 84 10.79 12.56 -1.53
N GLN A 85 10.82 12.19 -2.80
CA GLN A 85 12.05 11.88 -3.52
C GLN A 85 12.99 13.09 -3.56
N ALA A 86 12.44 14.27 -3.89
CA ALA A 86 13.19 15.52 -3.89
C ALA A 86 13.78 15.87 -2.51
N GLN A 87 12.99 15.71 -1.45
CA GLN A 87 13.44 15.91 -0.06
C GLN A 87 14.55 14.92 0.32
N LEU A 88 14.41 13.65 -0.06
CA LEU A 88 15.44 12.64 0.17
C LEU A 88 16.75 13.01 -0.52
N ASP A 89 16.70 13.46 -1.76
CA ASP A 89 17.88 13.85 -2.51
C ASP A 89 18.55 15.11 -1.93
N GLU A 90 17.76 16.03 -1.40
CA GLU A 90 18.27 17.22 -0.71
C GLU A 90 18.99 16.84 0.59
N VAL A 91 18.35 16.00 1.43
CA VAL A 91 18.96 15.51 2.67
C VAL A 91 20.25 14.73 2.39
N ARG A 92 20.25 13.87 1.37
CA ARG A 92 21.47 13.14 0.98
C ARG A 92 22.62 14.05 0.54
N ARG A 93 22.29 15.10 -0.21
CA ARG A 93 23.31 16.10 -0.61
C ARG A 93 23.86 16.84 0.59
N GLY A 94 23.00 17.33 1.48
CA GLY A 94 23.39 18.01 2.69
C GLY A 94 24.27 17.13 3.57
N TRP A 95 23.91 15.88 3.74
CA TRP A 95 24.71 14.93 4.52
C TRP A 95 26.08 14.66 3.91
N ALA A 96 26.16 14.52 2.60
CA ALA A 96 27.44 14.35 1.91
C ALA A 96 28.34 15.59 2.02
N GLU A 97 27.78 16.79 2.01
CA GLU A 97 28.51 18.04 2.22
C GLU A 97 29.05 18.16 3.64
N GLU A 98 28.21 17.86 4.63
CA GLU A 98 28.58 17.87 6.03
C GLU A 98 29.66 16.83 6.36
N GLU A 99 29.56 15.64 5.79
CA GLU A 99 30.57 14.60 5.93
C GLU A 99 31.91 15.02 5.34
N ARG A 100 31.93 15.68 4.19
CA ARG A 100 33.16 16.24 3.59
C ARG A 100 33.77 17.34 4.45
N ALA A 101 32.94 18.25 4.97
CA ALA A 101 33.38 19.30 5.86
C ALA A 101 33.98 18.73 7.15
N ARG A 102 33.32 17.75 7.74
CA ARG A 102 33.83 17.07 8.94
C ARG A 102 35.19 16.40 8.69
N LYS A 103 35.34 15.68 7.58
CA LYS A 103 36.62 15.05 7.20
C LYS A 103 37.72 16.07 6.98
N ALA A 104 37.41 17.23 6.40
CA ALA A 104 38.37 18.31 6.22
C ALA A 104 38.86 18.87 7.58
N VAL A 105 37.94 19.15 8.49
CA VAL A 105 38.27 19.64 9.85
C VAL A 105 39.06 18.59 10.61
N GLU A 106 38.71 17.32 10.55
CA GLU A 106 39.45 16.23 11.19
C GLU A 106 40.90 16.14 10.65
N ALA A 107 41.07 16.32 9.32
CA ALA A 107 42.40 16.34 8.69
C ALA A 107 43.22 17.54 9.18
N GLU A 108 42.66 18.75 9.27
CA GLU A 108 43.33 19.94 9.77
C GLU A 108 43.71 19.75 11.24
N LEU A 109 42.85 19.21 12.07
CA LEU A 109 43.14 18.89 13.46
C LEU A 109 44.29 17.89 13.60
N ALA A 110 44.33 16.87 12.75
CA ALA A 110 45.41 15.89 12.74
C ALA A 110 46.77 16.56 12.41
N VAL A 111 46.79 17.47 11.43
CA VAL A 111 48.00 18.23 11.04
C VAL A 111 48.46 19.15 12.18
N LEU A 112 47.52 19.87 12.85
CA LEU A 112 47.86 20.76 13.96
C LEU A 112 48.38 19.98 15.15
N ARG A 113 47.79 18.85 15.50
CA ARG A 113 48.23 17.95 16.57
C ARG A 113 49.67 17.43 16.29
N ALA A 114 49.95 17.05 15.02
CA ALA A 114 51.25 16.58 14.61
C ALA A 114 52.33 17.70 14.70
N ARG A 115 51.97 18.96 14.43
CA ARG A 115 52.84 20.11 14.60
C ARG A 115 53.15 20.39 16.10
N LEU A 116 52.14 20.46 16.93
CA LEU A 116 52.27 20.66 18.37
C LEU A 116 53.04 19.51 19.04
N GLY A 117 52.86 18.27 18.60
CA GLY A 117 53.66 17.13 19.12
C GLY A 117 55.13 17.19 18.70
N LYS A 118 55.48 17.82 17.58
CA LYS A 118 56.89 18.05 17.19
C LYS A 118 57.52 19.19 17.98
N GLU A 119 56.78 20.28 18.21
CA GLU A 119 57.31 21.44 18.99
C GLU A 119 57.43 21.13 20.48
N GLY A 120 56.59 20.21 21.04
CA GLY A 120 56.73 19.76 22.43
C GLY A 120 57.78 18.67 22.67
N GLY A 121 58.31 18.04 21.60
CA GLY A 121 59.32 16.99 21.68
C GLY A 121 60.75 17.46 21.68
N GLU A 122 61.03 18.73 21.43
CA GLU A 122 62.38 19.30 21.44
C GLU A 122 62.78 19.92 22.80
N GLY A 123 61.96 19.81 23.85
CA GLY A 123 62.13 20.49 25.15
C GLY A 123 62.08 19.66 26.38
N GLU A 124 62.24 18.34 26.41
CA GLU A 124 62.41 17.59 27.67
C GLU A 124 63.20 16.29 27.45
N GLY A 125 64.48 16.44 27.54
CA GLY A 125 65.40 15.41 27.97
C GLY A 125 65.88 15.79 29.37
N ASP A 126 65.34 15.21 30.37
CA ASP A 126 66.01 14.72 31.59
C ASP A 126 65.00 14.58 32.72
N GLY A 127 65.07 13.45 33.45
CA GLY A 127 64.53 13.36 34.80
C GLY A 127 63.40 12.38 35.06
N GLU A 128 63.81 11.21 35.44
CA GLU A 128 63.41 10.52 36.71
C GLU A 128 62.36 9.43 36.64
N GLN A 129 62.85 8.26 36.95
CA GLN A 129 62.15 7.04 37.35
C GLN A 129 61.18 7.28 38.50
N GLY A 130 60.01 6.69 38.45
CA GLY A 130 59.06 6.59 39.56
C GLY A 130 58.19 5.37 39.38
N ASP A 131 58.62 4.33 40.11
CA ASP A 131 57.89 3.10 40.37
C ASP A 131 56.51 3.35 40.97
N GLY A 132 55.48 2.61 40.56
CA GLY A 132 54.17 2.68 41.19
C GLY A 132 53.12 1.74 40.60
N GLU A 133 53.29 0.47 40.98
CA GLU A 133 52.18 -0.50 40.90
C GLU A 133 51.00 0.02 41.72
N ARG A 134 49.79 -0.07 41.17
CA ARG A 134 48.56 -0.37 41.94
C ARG A 134 47.45 -0.89 41.05
N ASP A 135 47.14 -2.13 41.35
CA ASP A 135 45.90 -2.83 41.03
C ASP A 135 44.65 -2.05 41.42
N ALA A 136 43.59 -2.12 40.64
CA ALA A 136 42.23 -2.23 41.14
C ALA A 136 41.28 -2.66 40.03
N GLU A 137 40.73 -3.80 40.28
CA GLU A 137 39.52 -4.39 39.68
C GLU A 137 38.31 -3.47 39.85
N GLY A 138 37.34 -3.60 38.98
CA GLY A 138 36.00 -3.09 39.26
C GLY A 138 35.08 -2.98 38.09
N GLU A 139 34.38 -4.04 37.88
CA GLU A 139 32.92 -4.16 37.67
C GLU A 139 32.28 -3.65 36.40
N THR A 140 31.95 -4.65 35.63
CA THR A 140 30.82 -4.73 34.67
C THR A 140 29.48 -4.35 35.30
N ARG A 141 28.77 -3.38 34.72
CA ARG A 141 27.34 -3.25 34.92
C ARG A 141 26.62 -3.24 33.55
N SER A 142 26.08 -4.41 33.26
CA SER A 142 24.99 -4.68 32.37
C SER A 142 23.75 -3.85 32.71
N SER A 143 23.22 -3.08 31.78
CA SER A 143 21.87 -2.51 31.88
C SER A 143 21.01 -3.04 30.77
N LYS A 144 20.22 -4.05 31.12
CA LYS A 144 19.04 -4.52 30.41
C LYS A 144 18.03 -3.38 30.26
N ARG A 145 17.67 -3.01 29.05
CA ARG A 145 16.45 -2.26 28.80
C ARG A 145 15.33 -3.22 28.43
N GLN A 146 14.36 -3.27 29.31
CA GLN A 146 13.06 -3.91 29.13
C GLN A 146 12.25 -3.17 28.08
N ARG A 147 11.64 -3.98 27.25
CA ARG A 147 10.59 -3.66 26.29
C ARG A 147 9.26 -3.75 27.04
N THR A 148 8.47 -2.71 27.06
CA THR A 148 7.06 -2.75 27.42
C THR A 148 6.22 -2.33 26.23
N GLU A 149 5.14 -3.06 26.10
CA GLU A 149 4.04 -3.11 25.14
C GLU A 149 3.55 -1.78 24.58
#